data_db6d93d414e5ffbea77121ff7bc71dc4
#
_entry.id   db6d93d414e5ffbea77121ff7bc71dc4
#
_cell.length_a   1.000
_cell.length_b   1.000
_cell.length_c   1.000
_cell.angle_alpha   90.00
_cell.angle_beta   90.00
_cell.angle_gamma   90.00
#
_symmetry.space_group_name_H-M   'P 1'
#
loop_
_entity.id
_entity.type
_entity.pdbx_description
1 polymer ?
#
loop_
_entity_poly.entity_id
_entity_poly.type
_entity_poly.pdbx_seq_one_letter_code
_entity_poly.pdbx_strand_id
1 'polypeptide(L)'
;MINNAVRPAVLVVDDVEMNVMILEEILKDSYDVLTAGNGVQALEVLHTVKTLPKIILLDVFMPQMNGYEMLEVMKTDATLRRIPVIFITTSDSESEALSAGAVDFISKPFLPDIVKLRVKNQIELKNYSDSLEEMVAEKAAEITATLNNTLQSMANIIEYRNLESGSHVKRTQLFCEALIAHILKSSSTYTEELREMEPDVIVKSVTLHDVGKIGIPDKILLKPGRLDFDEFEVMKTHTTIGKNIIESILTNTESIYLQHCRDICYCHHERYDGKGYPQGLTGQDIPLSARLATLVDVYDALVCHRVYKAALPYEEALGIIKEGRGTQFDPILTDAFFEIADTFKEISLANQ
;
A
#
# COMPACT_ATOMS: atom_id res chain seq x y z
N MET A 1 -0.94 -43.92 3.17
CA MET A 1 -1.37 -42.94 2.16
C MET A 1 -0.11 -42.33 1.58
N ILE A 2 0.21 -42.64 0.32
CA ILE A 2 1.40 -42.11 -0.36
C ILE A 2 1.09 -40.65 -0.61
N ASN A 3 1.83 -39.79 0.06
CA ASN A 3 1.77 -38.34 -0.13
C ASN A 3 2.26 -38.06 -1.56
N ASN A 4 1.35 -37.76 -2.49
CA ASN A 4 1.68 -37.36 -3.84
C ASN A 4 2.18 -35.87 -3.79
N ALA A 5 3.31 -35.63 -3.13
CA ALA A 5 3.97 -34.34 -3.20
C ALA A 5 4.42 -34.16 -4.65
N VAL A 6 3.93 -33.11 -5.29
CA VAL A 6 4.36 -32.71 -6.64
C VAL A 6 5.87 -32.51 -6.58
N ARG A 7 6.61 -33.26 -7.39
CA ARG A 7 8.06 -33.13 -7.47
C ARG A 7 8.42 -31.76 -8.05
N PRO A 8 9.44 -31.09 -7.55
CA PRO A 8 9.88 -29.84 -8.15
C PRO A 8 10.48 -30.10 -9.56
N ALA A 9 10.14 -29.23 -10.51
CA ALA A 9 10.65 -29.33 -11.86
C ALA A 9 12.08 -28.75 -11.96
N VAL A 10 12.92 -29.38 -12.77
CA VAL A 10 14.26 -28.93 -13.15
C VAL A 10 14.33 -28.88 -14.67
N LEU A 11 14.83 -27.81 -15.26
CA LEU A 11 15.07 -27.73 -16.71
C LEU A 11 16.54 -27.99 -16.99
N VAL A 12 16.81 -28.95 -17.87
CA VAL A 12 18.14 -29.29 -18.37
C VAL A 12 18.25 -28.82 -19.82
N VAL A 13 19.25 -28.02 -20.11
CA VAL A 13 19.50 -27.43 -21.45
C VAL A 13 20.92 -27.77 -21.89
N ASP A 14 21.07 -28.63 -22.85
CA ASP A 14 22.36 -29.04 -23.45
C ASP A 14 22.08 -29.56 -24.88
N ASP A 15 22.92 -29.19 -25.83
CA ASP A 15 22.75 -29.62 -27.24
C ASP A 15 23.24 -31.05 -27.50
N VAL A 16 23.96 -31.63 -26.55
CA VAL A 16 24.47 -33.01 -26.62
C VAL A 16 23.46 -33.92 -25.91
N GLU A 17 22.68 -34.67 -26.67
CA GLU A 17 21.64 -35.57 -26.18
C GLU A 17 22.15 -36.54 -25.09
N MET A 18 23.39 -37.02 -25.18
CA MET A 18 24.00 -37.87 -24.16
C MET A 18 24.12 -37.16 -22.79
N ASN A 19 24.44 -35.87 -22.76
CA ASN A 19 24.54 -35.07 -21.56
C ASN A 19 23.16 -34.93 -20.91
N VAL A 20 22.14 -34.63 -21.73
CA VAL A 20 20.74 -34.52 -21.28
C VAL A 20 20.30 -35.84 -20.63
N MET A 21 20.54 -36.99 -21.31
CA MET A 21 20.17 -38.32 -20.76
C MET A 21 20.88 -38.64 -19.46
N ILE A 22 22.16 -38.30 -19.32
CA ILE A 22 22.90 -38.52 -18.06
C ILE A 22 22.33 -37.69 -16.93
N LEU A 23 22.07 -36.38 -17.18
CA LEU A 23 21.51 -35.49 -16.13
C LEU A 23 20.08 -35.87 -15.77
N GLU A 24 19.27 -36.25 -16.75
CA GLU A 24 17.91 -36.78 -16.49
C GLU A 24 17.97 -38.04 -15.60
N GLU A 25 18.83 -39.02 -15.92
CA GLU A 25 19.01 -40.21 -15.12
C GLU A 25 19.45 -39.90 -13.67
N ILE A 26 20.36 -38.91 -13.52
CA ILE A 26 20.83 -38.48 -12.19
C ILE A 26 19.70 -37.86 -11.37
N LEU A 27 18.78 -37.10 -12.00
CA LEU A 27 17.81 -36.24 -11.30
C LEU A 27 16.39 -36.82 -11.20
N LYS A 28 16.00 -37.76 -12.08
CA LYS A 28 14.62 -38.27 -12.23
C LYS A 28 13.98 -38.85 -10.96
N ASP A 29 14.79 -39.37 -10.02
CA ASP A 29 14.27 -39.90 -8.78
C ASP A 29 13.71 -38.84 -7.82
N SER A 30 14.23 -37.63 -7.92
CA SER A 30 13.92 -36.49 -7.00
C SER A 30 13.16 -35.35 -7.66
N TYR A 31 13.25 -35.22 -8.99
CA TYR A 31 12.76 -34.07 -9.73
C TYR A 31 11.99 -34.50 -10.98
N ASP A 32 11.06 -33.67 -11.42
CA ASP A 32 10.47 -33.75 -12.76
C ASP A 32 11.39 -33.00 -13.73
N VAL A 33 12.04 -33.73 -14.61
CA VAL A 33 13.06 -33.18 -15.52
C VAL A 33 12.42 -32.75 -16.83
N LEU A 34 12.54 -31.46 -17.13
CA LEU A 34 12.23 -30.87 -18.44
C LEU A 34 13.53 -30.76 -19.22
N THR A 35 13.49 -30.88 -20.54
CA THR A 35 14.68 -30.86 -21.38
C THR A 35 14.54 -29.91 -22.56
N ALA A 36 15.64 -29.30 -23.00
CA ALA A 36 15.73 -28.51 -24.21
C ALA A 36 17.14 -28.64 -24.83
N GLY A 37 17.22 -28.59 -26.14
CA GLY A 37 18.50 -28.76 -26.87
C GLY A 37 19.25 -27.45 -27.16
N ASN A 38 18.70 -26.28 -26.83
CA ASN A 38 19.35 -24.97 -26.97
C ASN A 38 18.56 -23.90 -26.23
N GLY A 39 19.09 -22.67 -26.13
CA GLY A 39 18.46 -21.57 -25.41
C GLY A 39 17.11 -21.15 -25.98
N VAL A 40 16.88 -21.22 -27.28
CA VAL A 40 15.60 -20.86 -27.91
C VAL A 40 14.50 -21.82 -27.46
N GLN A 41 14.75 -23.13 -27.57
CA GLN A 41 13.82 -24.15 -27.14
C GLN A 41 13.57 -24.08 -25.62
N ALA A 42 14.61 -23.79 -24.85
CA ALA A 42 14.46 -23.62 -23.40
C ALA A 42 13.52 -22.46 -23.03
N LEU A 43 13.61 -21.30 -23.71
CA LEU A 43 12.70 -20.19 -23.54
C LEU A 43 11.26 -20.53 -23.96
N GLU A 44 11.07 -21.29 -25.05
CA GLU A 44 9.76 -21.79 -25.46
C GLU A 44 9.15 -22.71 -24.41
N VAL A 45 9.95 -23.63 -23.83
CA VAL A 45 9.51 -24.48 -22.70
C VAL A 45 9.08 -23.62 -21.53
N LEU A 46 9.88 -22.65 -21.12
CA LEU A 46 9.58 -21.77 -20.00
C LEU A 46 8.30 -20.95 -20.19
N HIS A 47 7.95 -20.58 -21.42
CA HIS A 47 6.70 -19.86 -21.72
C HIS A 47 5.46 -20.76 -21.85
N THR A 48 5.64 -22.06 -22.04
CA THR A 48 4.53 -23.02 -22.27
C THR A 48 4.17 -23.87 -21.06
N VAL A 49 5.10 -24.06 -20.13
CA VAL A 49 4.86 -24.88 -18.94
C VAL A 49 3.90 -24.21 -17.97
N LYS A 50 3.02 -25.02 -17.35
CA LYS A 50 2.09 -24.54 -16.33
C LYS A 50 2.78 -24.12 -15.02
N THR A 51 3.89 -24.78 -14.71
CA THR A 51 4.67 -24.52 -13.49
C THR A 51 6.12 -24.37 -13.90
N LEU A 52 6.71 -23.25 -13.58
CA LEU A 52 8.10 -22.96 -13.89
C LEU A 52 9.04 -23.89 -13.11
N PRO A 53 10.19 -24.28 -13.72
CA PRO A 53 11.20 -25.08 -13.02
C PRO A 53 11.79 -24.27 -11.86
N LYS A 54 12.17 -25.00 -10.79
CA LYS A 54 12.82 -24.39 -9.63
C LYS A 54 14.27 -24.02 -9.86
N ILE A 55 14.88 -24.62 -10.90
CA ILE A 55 16.27 -24.39 -11.29
C ILE A 55 16.46 -24.81 -12.74
N ILE A 56 17.44 -24.18 -13.39
CA ILE A 56 17.86 -24.52 -14.76
C ILE A 56 19.32 -24.96 -14.72
N LEU A 57 19.61 -26.12 -15.31
CA LEU A 57 20.96 -26.58 -15.66
C LEU A 57 21.20 -26.21 -17.12
N LEU A 58 22.14 -25.33 -17.40
CA LEU A 58 22.28 -24.67 -18.68
C LEU A 58 23.70 -24.84 -19.21
N ASP A 59 23.85 -25.56 -20.34
CA ASP A 59 25.13 -25.61 -21.01
C ASP A 59 25.54 -24.23 -21.59
N VAL A 60 26.81 -23.91 -21.49
CA VAL A 60 27.35 -22.64 -21.98
C VAL A 60 27.37 -22.58 -23.49
N PHE A 61 27.86 -23.65 -24.13
CA PHE A 61 28.14 -23.67 -25.58
C PHE A 61 27.09 -24.49 -26.32
N MET A 62 26.12 -23.82 -26.92
CA MET A 62 25.05 -24.45 -27.70
C MET A 62 24.83 -23.67 -29.01
N PRO A 63 24.32 -24.34 -30.07
CA PRO A 63 23.94 -23.68 -31.32
C PRO A 63 22.69 -22.80 -31.15
N GLN A 64 22.48 -21.85 -32.05
CA GLN A 64 21.37 -20.90 -32.16
C GLN A 64 21.34 -19.84 -31.04
N MET A 65 21.31 -20.25 -29.79
CA MET A 65 21.38 -19.39 -28.63
C MET A 65 22.22 -20.10 -27.55
N ASN A 66 23.35 -19.50 -27.20
CA ASN A 66 24.22 -20.03 -26.15
C ASN A 66 23.68 -19.74 -24.75
N GLY A 67 24.30 -20.34 -23.72
CA GLY A 67 23.80 -20.21 -22.32
C GLY A 67 23.89 -18.79 -21.80
N TYR A 68 24.87 -18.01 -22.16
CA TYR A 68 25.00 -16.61 -21.75
C TYR A 68 23.89 -15.74 -22.35
N GLU A 69 23.63 -15.90 -23.66
CA GLU A 69 22.56 -15.18 -24.35
C GLU A 69 21.19 -15.49 -23.76
N MET A 70 20.91 -16.76 -23.44
CA MET A 70 19.68 -17.16 -22.77
C MET A 70 19.54 -16.52 -21.41
N LEU A 71 20.60 -16.51 -20.58
CA LEU A 71 20.59 -15.90 -19.27
C LEU A 71 20.33 -14.39 -19.34
N GLU A 72 20.92 -13.69 -20.32
CA GLU A 72 20.64 -12.25 -20.51
C GLU A 72 19.19 -11.99 -20.89
N VAL A 73 18.57 -12.81 -21.74
CA VAL A 73 17.13 -12.71 -22.04
C VAL A 73 16.30 -12.95 -20.77
N MET A 74 16.63 -13.97 -19.99
CA MET A 74 15.91 -14.25 -18.73
C MET A 74 15.98 -13.10 -17.73
N LYS A 75 17.10 -12.38 -17.63
CA LYS A 75 17.24 -11.22 -16.73
C LYS A 75 16.28 -10.07 -17.06
N THR A 76 15.88 -9.94 -18.32
CA THR A 76 14.92 -8.89 -18.74
C THR A 76 13.46 -9.22 -18.39
N ASP A 77 13.15 -10.50 -18.15
CA ASP A 77 11.81 -10.96 -17.77
C ASP A 77 11.65 -11.00 -16.26
N ALA A 78 10.64 -10.31 -15.73
CA ALA A 78 10.39 -10.19 -14.28
C ALA A 78 10.15 -11.54 -13.58
N THR A 79 9.65 -12.53 -14.30
CA THR A 79 9.33 -13.87 -13.80
C THR A 79 10.51 -14.80 -13.95
N LEU A 80 11.11 -14.85 -15.14
CA LEU A 80 12.21 -15.77 -15.46
C LEU A 80 13.49 -15.42 -14.72
N ARG A 81 13.79 -14.14 -14.48
CA ARG A 81 14.98 -13.69 -13.72
C ARG A 81 15.06 -14.24 -12.29
N ARG A 82 13.94 -14.76 -11.77
CA ARG A 82 13.86 -15.34 -10.43
C ARG A 82 14.27 -16.81 -10.38
N ILE A 83 14.43 -17.46 -11.54
CA ILE A 83 14.82 -18.87 -11.63
C ILE A 83 16.34 -18.95 -11.55
N PRO A 84 16.91 -19.64 -10.55
CA PRO A 84 18.36 -19.83 -10.47
C PRO A 84 18.87 -20.67 -11.64
N VAL A 85 20.03 -20.29 -12.15
CA VAL A 85 20.70 -20.98 -13.26
C VAL A 85 22.05 -21.50 -12.78
N ILE A 86 22.26 -22.82 -12.95
CA ILE A 86 23.57 -23.46 -12.80
C ILE A 86 24.14 -23.67 -14.20
N PHE A 87 25.29 -23.11 -14.48
CA PHE A 87 25.94 -23.40 -15.76
C PHE A 87 26.62 -24.78 -15.76
N ILE A 88 26.51 -25.45 -16.90
CA ILE A 88 27.28 -26.66 -17.21
C ILE A 88 28.47 -26.21 -18.05
N THR A 89 29.69 -26.48 -17.59
CA THR A 89 30.90 -25.94 -18.24
C THR A 89 32.09 -26.91 -18.16
N THR A 90 33.14 -26.59 -18.86
CA THR A 90 34.46 -27.21 -18.65
C THR A 90 35.24 -26.41 -17.62
N SER A 91 36.25 -27.01 -16.97
CA SER A 91 37.03 -26.42 -15.88
C SER A 91 37.66 -25.03 -16.18
N ASP A 92 37.80 -24.65 -17.42
CA ASP A 92 38.46 -23.40 -17.81
C ASP A 92 37.54 -22.16 -17.81
N SER A 93 36.21 -22.34 -17.68
CA SER A 93 35.19 -21.28 -17.79
C SER A 93 34.38 -21.03 -16.50
N GLU A 94 34.81 -21.57 -15.38
CA GLU A 94 34.09 -21.49 -14.10
C GLU A 94 33.93 -20.03 -13.59
N SER A 95 34.98 -19.22 -13.68
CA SER A 95 34.94 -17.81 -13.25
C SER A 95 34.07 -16.94 -14.15
N GLU A 96 34.00 -17.23 -15.44
CA GLU A 96 33.14 -16.53 -16.40
C GLU A 96 31.66 -16.83 -16.14
N ALA A 97 31.35 -18.10 -15.85
CA ALA A 97 29.99 -18.53 -15.50
C ALA A 97 29.40 -17.77 -14.31
N LEU A 98 30.15 -17.65 -13.22
CA LEU A 98 29.72 -16.90 -12.04
C LEU A 98 29.64 -15.39 -12.30
N SER A 99 30.59 -14.84 -13.06
CA SER A 99 30.60 -13.42 -13.43
C SER A 99 29.43 -13.04 -14.34
N ALA A 100 28.89 -13.96 -15.12
CA ALA A 100 27.70 -13.79 -15.94
C ALA A 100 26.38 -13.76 -15.10
N GLY A 101 26.45 -14.13 -13.81
CA GLY A 101 25.31 -14.11 -12.91
C GLY A 101 24.61 -15.45 -12.69
N ALA A 102 25.24 -16.57 -13.04
CA ALA A 102 24.82 -17.89 -12.60
C ALA A 102 25.02 -18.03 -11.09
N VAL A 103 24.13 -18.81 -10.44
CA VAL A 103 24.22 -19.05 -8.99
C VAL A 103 25.27 -20.10 -8.64
N ASP A 104 25.63 -20.97 -9.60
CA ASP A 104 26.64 -22.04 -9.44
C ASP A 104 27.05 -22.59 -10.82
N PHE A 105 27.99 -23.54 -10.84
CA PHE A 105 28.38 -24.28 -12.03
C PHE A 105 28.56 -25.76 -11.75
N ILE A 106 28.49 -26.59 -12.80
CA ILE A 106 28.76 -28.03 -12.78
C ILE A 106 29.77 -28.33 -13.91
N SER A 107 30.92 -28.89 -13.52
CA SER A 107 31.98 -29.24 -14.48
C SER A 107 31.70 -30.57 -15.15
N LYS A 108 32.00 -30.66 -16.44
CA LYS A 108 32.07 -31.95 -17.18
C LYS A 108 33.45 -32.61 -16.92
N PRO A 109 33.52 -33.96 -16.69
CA PRO A 109 32.46 -34.95 -16.71
C PRO A 109 31.59 -34.90 -15.44
N PHE A 110 30.31 -35.28 -15.58
CA PHE A 110 29.33 -35.24 -14.48
C PHE A 110 29.64 -36.25 -13.38
N LEU A 111 29.75 -35.78 -12.16
CA LEU A 111 29.80 -36.61 -10.97
C LEU A 111 28.40 -36.62 -10.32
N PRO A 112 27.67 -37.75 -10.31
CA PRO A 112 26.26 -37.80 -9.90
C PRO A 112 25.99 -37.17 -8.54
N ASP A 113 26.83 -37.45 -7.54
CA ASP A 113 26.67 -36.91 -6.18
C ASP A 113 26.86 -35.38 -6.13
N ILE A 114 27.79 -34.84 -6.94
CA ILE A 114 28.01 -33.39 -7.01
C ILE A 114 26.82 -32.71 -7.69
N VAL A 115 26.33 -33.26 -8.81
CA VAL A 115 25.13 -32.72 -9.50
C VAL A 115 23.93 -32.69 -8.54
N LYS A 116 23.62 -33.80 -7.89
CA LYS A 116 22.52 -33.90 -6.92
C LYS A 116 22.67 -32.89 -5.78
N LEU A 117 23.87 -32.77 -5.21
CA LEU A 117 24.14 -31.87 -4.09
C LEU A 117 23.96 -30.40 -4.51
N ARG A 118 24.54 -29.97 -5.65
CA ARG A 118 24.42 -28.57 -6.12
C ARG A 118 22.98 -28.21 -6.44
N VAL A 119 22.26 -29.05 -7.20
CA VAL A 119 20.85 -28.83 -7.51
C VAL A 119 20.00 -28.73 -6.25
N LYS A 120 20.19 -29.66 -5.30
CA LYS A 120 19.49 -29.65 -4.03
C LYS A 120 19.74 -28.37 -3.25
N ASN A 121 21.02 -28.00 -3.09
CA ASN A 121 21.39 -26.80 -2.31
C ASN A 121 20.80 -25.53 -2.90
N GLN A 122 20.84 -25.37 -4.24
CA GLN A 122 20.30 -24.18 -4.89
C GLN A 122 18.77 -24.11 -4.81
N ILE A 123 18.08 -25.25 -4.90
CA ILE A 123 16.62 -25.32 -4.71
C ILE A 123 16.26 -24.98 -3.25
N GLU A 124 17.00 -25.48 -2.27
CA GLU A 124 16.79 -25.18 -0.85
C GLU A 124 17.03 -23.70 -0.56
N LEU A 125 18.13 -23.12 -1.09
CA LEU A 125 18.39 -21.69 -0.97
C LEU A 125 17.29 -20.82 -1.59
N LYS A 126 16.82 -21.20 -2.78
CA LYS A 126 15.71 -20.52 -3.45
C LYS A 126 14.43 -20.58 -2.62
N ASN A 127 14.04 -21.76 -2.14
CA ASN A 127 12.86 -21.91 -1.30
C ASN A 127 12.98 -21.12 0.01
N TYR A 128 14.16 -21.05 0.62
CA TYR A 128 14.40 -20.26 1.81
C TYR A 128 14.27 -18.75 1.54
N SER A 129 14.86 -18.28 0.42
CA SER A 129 14.75 -16.89 -0.01
C SER A 129 13.28 -16.49 -0.28
N ASP A 130 12.53 -17.31 -1.02
CA ASP A 130 11.12 -17.08 -1.32
C ASP A 130 10.28 -17.02 -0.02
N SER A 131 10.53 -17.94 0.91
CA SER A 131 9.84 -17.96 2.21
C SER A 131 10.18 -16.74 3.07
N LEU A 132 11.41 -16.24 3.03
CA LEU A 132 11.79 -15.00 3.72
C LEU A 132 11.12 -13.78 3.11
N GLU A 133 11.07 -13.67 1.77
CA GLU A 133 10.36 -12.57 1.09
C GLU A 133 8.88 -12.54 1.47
N GLU A 134 8.22 -13.70 1.47
CA GLU A 134 6.81 -13.83 1.86
C GLU A 134 6.61 -13.44 3.34
N MET A 135 7.45 -13.94 4.23
CA MET A 135 7.39 -13.62 5.67
C MET A 135 7.63 -12.13 5.94
N VAL A 136 8.56 -11.50 5.23
CA VAL A 136 8.82 -10.05 5.34
C VAL A 136 7.60 -9.26 4.87
N ALA A 137 7.00 -9.63 3.74
CA ALA A 137 5.79 -8.99 3.23
C ALA A 137 4.60 -9.13 4.21
N GLU A 138 4.39 -10.34 4.77
CA GLU A 138 3.35 -10.60 5.78
C GLU A 138 3.58 -9.76 7.04
N LYS A 139 4.81 -9.73 7.56
CA LYS A 139 5.13 -8.95 8.76
C LYS A 139 5.03 -7.44 8.54
N ALA A 140 5.40 -6.95 7.38
CA ALA A 140 5.21 -5.54 7.02
C ALA A 140 3.72 -5.16 7.00
N ALA A 141 2.87 -6.02 6.42
CA ALA A 141 1.43 -5.82 6.41
C ALA A 141 0.81 -5.86 7.84
N GLU A 142 1.25 -6.81 8.68
CA GLU A 142 0.81 -6.92 10.09
C GLU A 142 1.19 -5.67 10.90
N ILE A 143 2.42 -5.18 10.75
CA ILE A 143 2.89 -3.96 11.42
C ILE A 143 2.06 -2.76 10.98
N THR A 144 1.80 -2.61 9.68
CA THR A 144 1.00 -1.52 9.13
C THR A 144 -0.44 -1.56 9.67
N ALA A 145 -1.05 -2.74 9.70
CA ALA A 145 -2.39 -2.91 10.26
C ALA A 145 -2.44 -2.58 11.76
N THR A 146 -1.45 -3.03 12.52
CA THR A 146 -1.33 -2.75 13.96
C THR A 146 -1.17 -1.26 14.23
N LEU A 147 -0.33 -0.57 13.46
CA LEU A 147 -0.14 0.87 13.57
C LEU A 147 -1.46 1.61 13.30
N ASN A 148 -2.15 1.28 12.21
CA ASN A 148 -3.43 1.89 11.85
C ASN A 148 -4.48 1.69 12.96
N ASN A 149 -4.60 0.48 13.52
CA ASN A 149 -5.51 0.19 14.62
C ASN A 149 -5.15 0.97 15.90
N THR A 150 -3.87 1.14 16.18
CA THR A 150 -3.40 1.91 17.32
C THR A 150 -3.75 3.39 17.18
N LEU A 151 -3.50 3.97 16.01
CA LEU A 151 -3.82 5.36 15.72
C LEU A 151 -5.34 5.62 15.75
N GLN A 152 -6.14 4.68 15.22
CA GLN A 152 -7.60 4.73 15.33
C GLN A 152 -8.08 4.69 16.79
N SER A 153 -7.46 3.82 17.60
CA SER A 153 -7.80 3.74 19.04
C SER A 153 -7.42 5.01 19.78
N MET A 154 -6.30 5.64 19.43
CA MET A 154 -5.91 6.95 19.98
C MET A 154 -6.91 8.04 19.60
N ALA A 155 -7.34 8.10 18.34
CA ALA A 155 -8.38 9.03 17.90
C ALA A 155 -9.66 8.86 18.74
N ASN A 156 -10.13 7.63 18.89
CA ASN A 156 -11.31 7.32 19.69
C ASN A 156 -11.17 7.73 21.17
N ILE A 157 -9.98 7.55 21.79
CA ILE A 157 -9.73 7.98 23.17
C ILE A 157 -9.83 9.50 23.30
N ILE A 158 -9.31 10.24 22.33
CA ILE A 158 -9.36 11.70 22.31
C ILE A 158 -10.80 12.18 22.16
N GLU A 159 -11.58 11.59 21.25
CA GLU A 159 -13.00 11.86 21.07
C GLU A 159 -13.80 11.57 22.36
N TYR A 160 -13.49 10.45 23.03
CA TYR A 160 -14.12 10.11 24.30
C TYR A 160 -13.87 11.16 25.38
N ARG A 161 -12.67 11.77 25.39
CA ARG A 161 -12.34 12.89 26.29
C ARG A 161 -13.17 14.14 25.97
N ASN A 162 -13.53 14.36 24.72
CA ASN A 162 -14.35 15.49 24.27
C ASN A 162 -15.85 15.30 24.55
N LEU A 163 -16.25 14.19 25.16
CA LEU A 163 -17.65 13.76 25.30
C LEU A 163 -18.37 13.59 23.96
N GLU A 164 -17.64 13.46 22.87
CA GLU A 164 -18.18 13.09 21.58
C GLU A 164 -18.31 11.56 21.49
N SER A 165 -19.30 11.09 20.76
CA SER A 165 -19.47 9.65 20.59
C SER A 165 -18.40 9.12 19.64
N GLY A 166 -17.76 7.97 19.95
CA GLY A 166 -16.78 7.33 19.06
C GLY A 166 -17.33 7.02 17.65
N SER A 167 -18.64 7.22 17.43
CA SER A 167 -19.28 7.14 16.11
C SER A 167 -18.93 8.32 15.19
N HIS A 168 -18.49 9.49 15.72
CA HIS A 168 -18.04 10.63 14.91
C HIS A 168 -16.86 10.24 13.98
N VAL A 169 -15.82 9.65 14.54
CA VAL A 169 -14.64 9.20 13.78
C VAL A 169 -15.03 8.23 12.66
N LYS A 170 -15.92 7.29 12.95
CA LYS A 170 -16.41 6.35 11.95
C LYS A 170 -17.28 7.03 10.89
N ARG A 171 -18.16 7.96 11.26
CA ARG A 171 -19.00 8.66 10.29
C ARG A 171 -18.20 9.56 9.36
N THR A 172 -17.27 10.37 9.89
CA THR A 172 -16.40 11.23 9.06
C THR A 172 -15.58 10.41 8.08
N GLN A 173 -15.11 9.22 8.47
CA GLN A 173 -14.45 8.29 7.58
C GLN A 173 -15.38 7.81 6.45
N LEU A 174 -16.60 7.35 6.78
CA LEU A 174 -17.58 6.87 5.80
C LEU A 174 -18.04 7.98 4.84
N PHE A 175 -18.20 9.21 5.33
CA PHE A 175 -18.53 10.37 4.48
C PHE A 175 -17.40 10.67 3.50
N CYS A 176 -16.16 10.67 3.99
CA CYS A 176 -14.99 10.90 3.16
C CYS A 176 -14.85 9.82 2.07
N GLU A 177 -15.04 8.56 2.43
CA GLU A 177 -15.05 7.42 1.51
C GLU A 177 -16.14 7.58 0.42
N ALA A 178 -17.36 7.89 0.81
CA ALA A 178 -18.47 8.09 -0.14
C ALA A 178 -18.21 9.24 -1.11
N LEU A 179 -17.70 10.38 -0.59
CA LEU A 179 -17.40 11.54 -1.42
C LEU A 179 -16.26 11.28 -2.41
N ILE A 180 -15.17 10.68 -1.95
CA ILE A 180 -14.04 10.30 -2.80
C ILE A 180 -14.48 9.28 -3.86
N ALA A 181 -15.23 8.24 -3.48
CA ALA A 181 -15.72 7.23 -4.40
C ALA A 181 -16.62 7.83 -5.49
N HIS A 182 -17.42 8.84 -5.16
CA HIS A 182 -18.24 9.57 -6.13
C HIS A 182 -17.37 10.40 -7.08
N ILE A 183 -16.40 11.18 -6.57
CA ILE A 183 -15.50 12.01 -7.38
C ILE A 183 -14.68 11.15 -8.35
N LEU A 184 -14.21 9.98 -7.93
CA LEU A 184 -13.45 9.06 -8.79
C LEU A 184 -14.27 8.46 -9.92
N LYS A 185 -15.60 8.39 -9.76
CA LYS A 185 -16.54 7.91 -10.80
C LYS A 185 -17.02 9.03 -11.73
N SER A 186 -17.12 10.25 -11.21
CA SER A 186 -17.48 11.44 -11.97
C SER A 186 -16.22 12.03 -12.59
N SER A 187 -16.17 12.40 -13.84
CA SER A 187 -15.00 13.05 -14.48
C SER A 187 -14.72 14.45 -13.89
N SER A 188 -14.50 14.52 -12.59
CA SER A 188 -14.20 15.73 -11.84
C SER A 188 -12.77 16.21 -12.09
N THR A 189 -12.54 17.50 -11.90
CA THR A 189 -11.20 18.11 -11.92
C THR A 189 -10.23 17.46 -10.92
N TYR A 190 -10.73 16.91 -9.81
CA TYR A 190 -9.92 16.27 -8.77
C TYR A 190 -9.72 14.77 -8.95
N THR A 191 -10.25 14.17 -10.01
CA THR A 191 -10.19 12.71 -10.20
C THR A 191 -8.74 12.20 -10.30
N GLU A 192 -7.90 12.84 -11.11
CA GLU A 192 -6.50 12.42 -11.27
C GLU A 192 -5.67 12.74 -10.03
N GLU A 193 -5.84 13.92 -9.44
CA GLU A 193 -5.16 14.31 -8.20
C GLU A 193 -5.46 13.29 -7.07
N LEU A 194 -6.74 12.91 -6.90
CA LEU A 194 -7.13 11.92 -5.89
C LEU A 194 -6.55 10.54 -6.15
N ARG A 195 -6.41 10.11 -7.42
CA ARG A 195 -5.78 8.81 -7.74
C ARG A 195 -4.31 8.79 -7.33
N GLU A 196 -3.59 9.88 -7.56
CA GLU A 196 -2.19 10.01 -7.18
C GLU A 196 -1.99 10.09 -5.66
N MET A 197 -2.98 10.61 -4.92
CA MET A 197 -2.95 10.78 -3.48
C MET A 197 -3.33 9.53 -2.68
N GLU A 198 -3.50 8.37 -3.31
CA GLU A 198 -3.94 7.13 -2.66
C GLU A 198 -5.24 7.29 -1.83
N PRO A 199 -6.41 7.27 -2.47
CA PRO A 199 -7.71 7.59 -1.87
C PRO A 199 -8.01 6.90 -0.55
N ASP A 200 -7.70 5.60 -0.46
CA ASP A 200 -7.90 4.80 0.77
C ASP A 200 -7.05 5.31 1.95
N VAL A 201 -5.91 5.93 1.64
CA VAL A 201 -5.02 6.51 2.64
C VAL A 201 -5.62 7.81 3.19
N ILE A 202 -6.20 8.67 2.33
CA ILE A 202 -6.91 9.88 2.76
C ILE A 202 -8.07 9.53 3.70
N VAL A 203 -8.90 8.54 3.30
CA VAL A 203 -10.04 8.08 4.10
C VAL A 203 -9.62 7.64 5.51
N LYS A 204 -8.49 6.96 5.63
CA LYS A 204 -7.93 6.58 6.95
C LYS A 204 -7.38 7.77 7.71
N SER A 205 -6.77 8.73 7.02
CA SER A 205 -6.10 9.88 7.63
C SER A 205 -7.08 10.87 8.27
N VAL A 206 -8.31 10.98 7.76
CA VAL A 206 -9.32 11.93 8.28
C VAL A 206 -9.67 11.66 9.75
N THR A 207 -9.48 10.42 10.22
CA THR A 207 -9.77 10.02 11.60
C THR A 207 -8.94 10.73 12.65
N LEU A 208 -7.77 11.27 12.26
CA LEU A 208 -6.83 11.94 13.17
C LEU A 208 -6.91 13.46 13.13
N HIS A 209 -7.90 14.06 12.42
CA HIS A 209 -7.99 15.52 12.26
C HIS A 209 -7.91 16.29 13.59
N ASP A 210 -8.51 15.76 14.62
CA ASP A 210 -8.67 16.36 15.95
C ASP A 210 -7.67 15.83 17.00
N VAL A 211 -6.65 15.07 16.62
CA VAL A 211 -5.67 14.49 17.56
C VAL A 211 -5.03 15.52 18.49
N GLY A 212 -4.88 16.76 18.03
CA GLY A 212 -4.31 17.85 18.82
C GLY A 212 -5.19 18.36 19.96
N LYS A 213 -6.46 18.00 20.01
CA LYS A 213 -7.34 18.31 21.16
C LYS A 213 -6.82 17.72 22.49
N ILE A 214 -5.92 16.73 22.41
CA ILE A 214 -5.25 16.20 23.61
C ILE A 214 -4.47 17.27 24.38
N GLY A 215 -3.98 18.30 23.71
CA GLY A 215 -3.24 19.41 24.30
C GLY A 215 -4.10 20.55 24.82
N ILE A 216 -5.43 20.52 24.58
CA ILE A 216 -6.34 21.58 25.04
C ILE A 216 -6.73 21.34 26.50
N PRO A 217 -6.68 22.36 27.38
CA PRO A 217 -7.10 22.23 28.77
C PRO A 217 -8.58 21.87 28.93
N ASP A 218 -8.91 20.98 29.86
CA ASP A 218 -10.29 20.51 30.09
C ASP A 218 -11.27 21.63 30.35
N LYS A 219 -10.86 22.69 31.03
CA LYS A 219 -11.70 23.88 31.31
C LYS A 219 -12.21 24.57 30.04
N ILE A 220 -11.49 24.43 28.93
CA ILE A 220 -11.86 24.97 27.62
C ILE A 220 -12.57 23.91 26.80
N LEU A 221 -11.95 22.72 26.69
CA LEU A 221 -12.45 21.62 25.91
C LEU A 221 -13.87 21.17 26.34
N LEU A 222 -14.13 21.10 27.65
CA LEU A 222 -15.36 20.60 28.23
C LEU A 222 -16.28 21.74 28.69
N LYS A 223 -16.04 22.99 28.31
CA LYS A 223 -16.83 24.13 28.75
C LYS A 223 -18.27 24.01 28.27
N PRO A 224 -19.26 24.01 29.21
CA PRO A 224 -20.65 24.01 28.81
C PRO A 224 -21.05 25.41 28.28
N GLY A 225 -21.10 25.55 26.95
CA GLY A 225 -21.53 26.80 26.31
C GLY A 225 -20.48 27.36 25.33
N ARG A 226 -20.65 28.61 24.92
CA ARG A 226 -19.76 29.24 23.95
C ARG A 226 -18.43 29.62 24.60
N LEU A 227 -17.33 29.40 23.85
CA LEU A 227 -16.01 29.89 24.20
C LEU A 227 -15.99 31.43 24.06
N ASP A 228 -15.31 32.12 24.98
CA ASP A 228 -14.95 33.52 24.76
C ASP A 228 -13.78 33.64 23.76
N PHE A 229 -13.35 34.86 23.48
CA PHE A 229 -12.31 35.11 22.47
C PHE A 229 -10.99 34.41 22.84
N ASP A 230 -10.52 34.56 24.08
CA ASP A 230 -9.22 34.01 24.51
C ASP A 230 -9.27 32.47 24.56
N GLU A 231 -10.36 31.90 25.03
CA GLU A 231 -10.58 30.47 25.04
C GLU A 231 -10.63 29.89 23.61
N PHE A 232 -11.25 30.63 22.67
CA PHE A 232 -11.29 30.20 21.28
C PHE A 232 -9.92 30.28 20.63
N GLU A 233 -9.08 31.28 20.94
CA GLU A 233 -7.69 31.32 20.48
C GLU A 233 -6.89 30.12 20.99
N VAL A 234 -7.09 29.69 22.25
CA VAL A 234 -6.49 28.47 22.77
C VAL A 234 -7.05 27.24 22.05
N MET A 235 -8.36 27.16 21.82
CA MET A 235 -8.97 26.04 21.11
C MET A 235 -8.38 25.88 19.71
N LYS A 236 -8.16 26.96 18.96
CA LYS A 236 -7.55 26.91 17.62
C LYS A 236 -6.17 26.25 17.60
N THR A 237 -5.44 26.27 18.73
CA THR A 237 -4.10 25.67 18.78
C THR A 237 -4.10 24.16 18.60
N HIS A 238 -5.26 23.45 18.72
CA HIS A 238 -5.31 22.01 18.47
C HIS A 238 -4.81 21.63 17.07
N THR A 239 -5.02 22.47 16.07
CA THR A 239 -4.53 22.24 14.70
C THR A 239 -3.01 22.21 14.67
N THR A 240 -2.34 23.14 15.30
CA THR A 240 -0.87 23.21 15.40
C THR A 240 -0.32 22.11 16.29
N ILE A 241 -0.99 21.79 17.41
CA ILE A 241 -0.60 20.69 18.29
C ILE A 241 -0.70 19.37 17.54
N GLY A 242 -1.81 19.12 16.82
CA GLY A 242 -2.00 17.93 16.00
C GLY A 242 -0.92 17.79 14.94
N LYS A 243 -0.63 18.84 14.18
CA LYS A 243 0.47 18.88 13.23
C LYS A 243 1.78 18.46 13.90
N ASN A 244 2.16 19.08 15.02
CA ASN A 244 3.43 18.81 15.70
C ASN A 244 3.52 17.36 16.21
N ILE A 245 2.42 16.79 16.69
CA ILE A 245 2.34 15.37 17.08
C ILE A 245 2.65 14.48 15.87
N ILE A 246 2.01 14.70 14.74
CA ILE A 246 2.23 13.91 13.53
C ILE A 246 3.65 14.11 12.97
N GLU A 247 4.16 15.33 12.95
CA GLU A 247 5.53 15.62 12.51
C GLU A 247 6.59 14.93 13.37
N SER A 248 6.35 14.79 14.67
CA SER A 248 7.27 14.06 15.56
C SER A 248 7.41 12.57 15.19
N ILE A 249 6.39 12.00 14.56
CA ILE A 249 6.39 10.61 14.07
C ILE A 249 7.02 10.53 12.67
N LEU A 250 6.81 11.57 11.83
CA LEU A 250 7.34 11.63 10.47
C LEU A 250 8.87 11.74 10.36
N THR A 251 9.56 12.15 11.40
CA THR A 251 11.02 12.43 11.37
C THR A 251 11.88 11.28 10.84
N ASN A 252 11.36 10.05 10.75
CA ASN A 252 12.08 8.86 10.30
C ASN A 252 11.37 8.06 9.19
N THR A 253 10.27 8.57 8.62
CA THR A 253 9.47 7.83 7.62
C THR A 253 8.91 8.76 6.55
N GLU A 254 8.92 8.31 5.29
CA GLU A 254 8.24 8.99 4.16
C GLU A 254 6.79 8.48 3.99
N SER A 255 6.06 8.32 5.08
CA SER A 255 4.69 7.78 5.04
C SER A 255 3.70 8.79 4.45
N ILE A 256 3.10 8.48 3.31
CA ILE A 256 2.02 9.25 2.67
C ILE A 256 0.83 9.40 3.65
N TYR A 257 0.52 8.34 4.39
CA TYR A 257 -0.52 8.37 5.43
C TYR A 257 -0.29 9.47 6.46
N LEU A 258 0.92 9.55 7.04
CA LEU A 258 1.25 10.56 8.04
C LEU A 258 1.33 11.97 7.42
N GLN A 259 1.71 12.10 6.15
CA GLN A 259 1.66 13.39 5.45
C GLN A 259 0.21 13.89 5.34
N HIS A 260 -0.74 13.04 4.92
CA HIS A 260 -2.16 13.40 4.92
C HIS A 260 -2.69 13.71 6.32
N CYS A 261 -2.32 12.93 7.34
CA CYS A 261 -2.70 13.21 8.72
C CYS A 261 -2.21 14.60 9.17
N ARG A 262 -0.95 14.95 8.87
CA ARG A 262 -0.38 16.27 9.17
C ARG A 262 -1.17 17.40 8.50
N ASP A 263 -1.42 17.27 7.20
CA ASP A 263 -2.10 18.29 6.41
C ASP A 263 -3.56 18.46 6.85
N ILE A 264 -4.24 17.36 7.14
CA ILE A 264 -5.60 17.38 7.67
C ILE A 264 -5.62 18.01 9.07
N CYS A 265 -4.80 17.55 10.02
CA CYS A 265 -4.73 18.14 11.36
C CYS A 265 -4.50 19.65 11.31
N TYR A 266 -3.61 20.10 10.44
CA TYR A 266 -3.20 21.48 10.38
C TYR A 266 -4.21 22.37 9.65
N CYS A 267 -4.90 21.86 8.62
CA CYS A 267 -5.65 22.67 7.67
C CYS A 267 -7.16 22.40 7.62
N HIS A 268 -7.72 21.46 8.42
CA HIS A 268 -9.16 21.17 8.35
C HIS A 268 -10.09 22.30 8.83
N HIS A 269 -9.55 23.32 9.46
CA HIS A 269 -10.25 24.57 9.81
C HIS A 269 -9.89 25.74 8.91
N GLU A 270 -9.09 25.53 7.86
CA GLU A 270 -8.95 26.53 6.81
C GLU A 270 -10.25 26.67 6.04
N ARG A 271 -10.46 27.84 5.50
CA ARG A 271 -11.66 28.17 4.73
C ARG A 271 -11.25 28.56 3.31
N TYR A 272 -12.03 28.13 2.35
CA TYR A 272 -11.74 28.39 0.94
C TYR A 272 -11.58 29.88 0.63
N ASP A 273 -12.25 30.78 1.42
CA ASP A 273 -12.18 32.23 1.33
C ASP A 273 -10.98 32.87 2.10
N GLY A 274 -10.10 32.06 2.71
CA GLY A 274 -8.92 32.51 3.45
C GLY A 274 -9.21 33.08 4.85
N LYS A 275 -10.45 32.99 5.34
CA LYS A 275 -10.83 33.44 6.69
C LYS A 275 -10.75 32.35 7.74
N GLY A 276 -10.11 31.23 7.40
CA GLY A 276 -9.88 30.10 8.30
C GLY A 276 -8.66 30.29 9.19
N TYR A 277 -8.26 29.21 9.83
CA TYR A 277 -7.06 29.14 10.67
C TYR A 277 -6.39 27.79 10.53
N PRO A 278 -5.09 27.64 10.88
CA PRO A 278 -4.23 28.63 11.56
C PRO A 278 -3.44 29.54 10.60
N GLN A 279 -3.39 29.25 9.30
CA GLN A 279 -2.54 29.96 8.33
C GLN A 279 -3.29 30.99 7.48
N GLY A 280 -4.62 30.86 7.33
CA GLY A 280 -5.42 31.68 6.43
C GLY A 280 -5.18 31.33 4.96
N LEU A 281 -4.96 30.03 4.64
CA LEU A 281 -4.79 29.55 3.28
C LEU A 281 -6.07 29.75 2.47
N THR A 282 -5.94 29.97 1.15
CA THR A 282 -7.06 30.24 0.25
C THR A 282 -7.16 29.22 -0.88
N GLY A 283 -8.37 28.85 -1.25
CA GLY A 283 -8.62 28.07 -2.45
C GLY A 283 -7.84 26.74 -2.49
N GLN A 284 -7.07 26.56 -3.53
CA GLN A 284 -6.28 25.33 -3.76
C GLN A 284 -4.96 25.29 -2.99
N ASP A 285 -4.55 26.38 -2.32
CA ASP A 285 -3.41 26.36 -1.39
C ASP A 285 -3.72 25.48 -0.16
N ILE A 286 -5.01 25.26 0.14
CA ILE A 286 -5.44 24.29 1.15
C ILE A 286 -5.30 22.89 0.56
N PRO A 287 -4.55 21.97 1.20
CA PRO A 287 -4.43 20.60 0.73
C PRO A 287 -5.80 19.94 0.46
N LEU A 288 -5.94 19.21 -0.64
CA LEU A 288 -7.21 18.57 -1.04
C LEU A 288 -7.76 17.65 0.05
N SER A 289 -6.89 16.89 0.73
CA SER A 289 -7.25 16.04 1.87
C SER A 289 -7.88 16.84 3.03
N ALA A 290 -7.39 18.05 3.31
CA ALA A 290 -7.92 18.93 4.33
C ALA A 290 -9.26 19.54 3.89
N ARG A 291 -9.42 19.95 2.62
CA ARG A 291 -10.71 20.45 2.08
C ARG A 291 -11.81 19.40 2.16
N LEU A 292 -11.48 18.13 1.87
CA LEU A 292 -12.38 16.98 2.07
C LEU A 292 -12.77 16.84 3.56
N ALA A 293 -11.76 16.83 4.45
CA ALA A 293 -11.98 16.71 5.89
C ALA A 293 -12.87 17.83 6.45
N THR A 294 -12.65 19.09 6.03
CA THR A 294 -13.46 20.24 6.41
C THR A 294 -14.95 20.02 6.10
N LEU A 295 -15.26 19.57 4.90
CA LEU A 295 -16.65 19.40 4.47
C LEU A 295 -17.35 18.29 5.26
N VAL A 296 -16.69 17.15 5.44
CA VAL A 296 -17.28 15.99 6.13
C VAL A 296 -17.41 16.22 7.64
N ASP A 297 -16.43 16.87 8.28
CA ASP A 297 -16.49 17.21 9.70
C ASP A 297 -17.61 18.22 10.00
N VAL A 298 -17.69 19.28 9.21
CA VAL A 298 -18.76 20.28 9.41
C VAL A 298 -20.14 19.66 9.18
N TYR A 299 -20.32 18.83 8.14
CA TYR A 299 -21.59 18.14 7.93
C TYR A 299 -21.95 17.26 9.13
N ASP A 300 -21.02 16.45 9.63
CA ASP A 300 -21.26 15.63 10.83
C ASP A 300 -21.64 16.48 12.04
N ALA A 301 -20.94 17.59 12.26
CA ALA A 301 -21.23 18.52 13.34
C ALA A 301 -22.61 19.20 13.25
N LEU A 302 -23.19 19.28 12.05
CA LEU A 302 -24.53 19.84 11.83
C LEU A 302 -25.63 18.81 12.10
N VAL A 303 -25.46 17.56 11.63
CA VAL A 303 -26.53 16.55 11.65
C VAL A 303 -26.50 15.62 12.86
N CYS A 304 -25.41 15.64 13.65
CA CYS A 304 -25.28 14.79 14.83
C CYS A 304 -25.47 15.57 16.13
N HIS A 305 -26.05 14.90 17.11
CA HIS A 305 -26.23 15.45 18.43
C HIS A 305 -24.87 15.54 19.15
N ARG A 306 -24.49 16.76 19.58
CA ARG A 306 -23.34 16.98 20.46
C ARG A 306 -23.84 17.40 21.85
N VAL A 307 -23.03 17.20 22.87
CA VAL A 307 -23.43 17.51 24.29
C VAL A 307 -23.96 18.93 24.44
N TYR A 308 -23.53 19.86 23.61
CA TYR A 308 -23.86 21.29 23.67
C TYR A 308 -24.76 21.77 22.54
N LYS A 309 -25.14 20.89 21.59
CA LYS A 309 -25.89 21.28 20.38
C LYS A 309 -26.79 20.15 19.93
N ALA A 310 -28.09 20.42 19.83
CA ALA A 310 -29.01 19.50 19.17
C ALA A 310 -28.69 19.38 17.69
N ALA A 311 -28.90 18.19 17.11
CA ALA A 311 -28.82 17.97 15.68
C ALA A 311 -29.77 18.91 14.93
N LEU A 312 -29.30 19.52 13.84
CA LEU A 312 -30.16 20.31 12.97
C LEU A 312 -31.00 19.39 12.07
N PRO A 313 -32.19 19.84 11.67
CA PRO A 313 -32.93 19.19 10.59
C PRO A 313 -32.08 19.07 9.33
N TYR A 314 -32.23 17.96 8.61
CA TYR A 314 -31.43 17.67 7.41
C TYR A 314 -31.42 18.81 6.39
N GLU A 315 -32.58 19.39 6.09
CA GLU A 315 -32.72 20.47 5.13
C GLU A 315 -32.00 21.76 5.56
N GLU A 316 -31.97 22.02 6.87
CA GLU A 316 -31.25 23.17 7.44
C GLU A 316 -29.73 22.97 7.33
N ALA A 317 -29.25 21.73 7.61
CA ALA A 317 -27.84 21.38 7.42
C ALA A 317 -27.42 21.54 5.95
N LEU A 318 -28.22 21.05 5.01
CA LEU A 318 -27.96 21.26 3.58
C LEU A 318 -27.92 22.74 3.20
N GLY A 319 -28.83 23.57 3.77
CA GLY A 319 -28.81 25.02 3.56
C GLY A 319 -27.49 25.65 3.96
N ILE A 320 -26.96 25.30 5.15
CA ILE A 320 -25.67 25.82 5.64
C ILE A 320 -24.51 25.38 4.73
N ILE A 321 -24.48 24.12 4.33
CA ILE A 321 -23.43 23.64 3.40
C ILE A 321 -23.51 24.40 2.06
N LYS A 322 -24.71 24.65 1.55
CA LYS A 322 -24.91 25.38 0.30
C LYS A 322 -24.45 26.84 0.39
N GLU A 323 -24.74 27.51 1.49
CA GLU A 323 -24.31 28.89 1.75
C GLU A 323 -22.77 28.96 1.89
N GLY A 324 -22.16 27.91 2.40
CA GLY A 324 -20.72 27.78 2.55
C GLY A 324 -19.94 27.53 1.24
N ARG A 325 -20.63 27.22 0.13
CA ARG A 325 -20.01 26.95 -1.16
C ARG A 325 -19.15 28.14 -1.65
N GLY A 326 -17.89 27.90 -1.94
CA GLY A 326 -16.93 28.94 -2.38
C GLY A 326 -16.49 29.92 -1.30
N THR A 327 -16.96 29.77 -0.06
CA THR A 327 -16.55 30.55 1.10
C THR A 327 -15.88 29.66 2.16
N GLN A 328 -16.64 28.87 2.87
CA GLN A 328 -16.07 27.89 3.79
C GLN A 328 -15.56 26.65 3.08
N PHE A 329 -16.29 26.17 2.07
CA PHE A 329 -16.03 24.92 1.38
C PHE A 329 -15.58 25.13 -0.07
N ASP A 330 -14.77 24.20 -0.54
CA ASP A 330 -14.43 24.09 -1.95
C ASP A 330 -15.69 23.91 -2.81
N PRO A 331 -15.91 24.75 -3.84
CA PRO A 331 -17.12 24.68 -4.65
C PRO A 331 -17.30 23.35 -5.39
N ILE A 332 -16.21 22.71 -5.85
CA ILE A 332 -16.26 21.45 -6.57
C ILE A 332 -16.61 20.31 -5.62
N LEU A 333 -16.01 20.28 -4.44
CA LEU A 333 -16.34 19.29 -3.42
C LEU A 333 -17.78 19.45 -2.90
N THR A 334 -18.23 20.70 -2.78
CA THR A 334 -19.62 20.99 -2.38
C THR A 334 -20.61 20.52 -3.42
N ASP A 335 -20.34 20.72 -4.71
CA ASP A 335 -21.19 20.25 -5.79
C ASP A 335 -21.26 18.72 -5.79
N ALA A 336 -20.13 18.04 -5.67
CA ALA A 336 -20.05 16.57 -5.56
C ALA A 336 -20.81 16.04 -4.32
N PHE A 337 -20.72 16.73 -3.18
CA PHE A 337 -21.50 16.39 -1.99
C PHE A 337 -23.02 16.43 -2.27
N PHE A 338 -23.52 17.48 -2.96
CA PHE A 338 -24.95 17.58 -3.25
C PHE A 338 -25.46 16.47 -4.17
N GLU A 339 -24.60 15.93 -5.04
CA GLU A 339 -24.97 14.80 -5.90
C GLU A 339 -25.20 13.49 -5.10
N ILE A 340 -24.64 13.38 -3.91
CA ILE A 340 -24.74 12.20 -3.02
C ILE A 340 -25.28 12.51 -1.62
N ALA A 341 -25.95 13.64 -1.43
CA ALA A 341 -26.42 14.07 -0.12
C ALA A 341 -27.33 13.05 0.59
N ASP A 342 -28.13 12.29 -0.15
CA ASP A 342 -28.93 11.20 0.40
C ASP A 342 -28.09 10.05 0.96
N THR A 343 -26.96 9.72 0.34
CA THR A 343 -26.01 8.74 0.88
C THR A 343 -25.44 9.20 2.21
N PHE A 344 -25.09 10.49 2.34
CA PHE A 344 -24.65 11.07 3.60
C PHE A 344 -25.73 10.98 4.70
N LYS A 345 -27.00 11.22 4.33
CA LYS A 345 -28.13 11.05 5.24
C LYS A 345 -28.27 9.62 5.73
N GLU A 346 -28.18 8.65 4.83
CA GLU A 346 -28.23 7.22 5.18
C GLU A 346 -27.10 6.82 6.13
N ILE A 347 -25.87 7.25 5.84
CA ILE A 347 -24.70 7.00 6.70
C ILE A 347 -24.94 7.60 8.09
N SER A 348 -25.47 8.83 8.19
CA SER A 348 -25.78 9.49 9.47
C SER A 348 -26.79 8.70 10.28
N LEU A 349 -27.85 8.22 9.66
CA LEU A 349 -28.92 7.46 10.32
C LEU A 349 -28.45 6.07 10.79
N ALA A 350 -27.61 5.42 9.99
CA ALA A 350 -27.10 4.08 10.30
C ALA A 350 -26.04 4.06 11.43
N ASN A 351 -25.43 5.22 11.76
CA ASN A 351 -24.31 5.32 12.71
C ASN A 351 -24.57 6.37 13.82
N GLN A 352 -25.85 6.58 14.18
CA GLN A 352 -26.22 7.45 15.31
C GLN A 352 -25.83 6.88 16.67
#